data_7b751b451af2348902b2e8b531e4c772
#
_entry.id   7b751b451af2348902b2e8b531e4c772
#
_cell.length_a   1.000
_cell.length_b   1.000
_cell.length_c   1.000
_cell.angle_alpha   90.00
_cell.angle_beta   90.00
_cell.angle_gamma   90.00
#
_symmetry.space_group_name_H-M   'P 1'
#
loop_
_entity.id
_entity.type
_entity.pdbx_description
1 polymer ?
#
loop_
_entity_poly.entity_id
_entity_poly.type
_entity_poly.pdbx_seq_one_letter_code
_entity_poly.pdbx_strand_id
1 'polypeptide(L)'
;GYNSYKYLVKYQQYSALDLTIFKKIADTLSITCRYVGEEPNSQVTGLYNQIMLKELPDAGIDCIVVPRKKINGIPISASTVRQYIQKKNFDDLGKLVPTSTLRYFESSAAALIIERICNTENVVHY
;
A
#
# COMPACT_ATOMS: atom_id res chain seq x y z
N GLY A 1 -14.00 19.98 0.14
CA GLY A 1 -13.96 21.26 0.78
C GLY A 1 -12.56 21.87 0.92
N TYR A 2 -12.49 23.06 1.46
CA TYR A 2 -11.26 23.83 1.64
C TYR A 2 -10.14 23.07 2.39
N ASN A 3 -10.50 22.25 3.38
CA ASN A 3 -9.56 21.43 4.13
C ASN A 3 -8.93 20.32 3.28
N SER A 4 -9.70 19.73 2.35
CA SER A 4 -9.20 18.70 1.44
C SER A 4 -8.19 19.26 0.45
N TYR A 5 -8.43 20.49 -0.04
CA TYR A 5 -7.50 21.17 -0.96
C TYR A 5 -6.16 21.50 -0.28
N LYS A 6 -6.18 22.00 0.94
CA LYS A 6 -4.96 22.25 1.73
C LYS A 6 -4.15 20.97 1.96
N TYR A 7 -4.83 19.87 2.23
CA TYR A 7 -4.19 18.56 2.41
C TYR A 7 -3.49 18.09 1.13
N LEU A 8 -4.15 18.23 -0.02
CA LEU A 8 -3.60 17.85 -1.32
C LEU A 8 -2.36 18.69 -1.69
N VAL A 9 -2.42 20.00 -1.51
CA VAL A 9 -1.28 20.90 -1.78
C VAL A 9 -0.09 20.56 -0.89
N LYS A 10 -0.32 20.37 0.38
CA LYS A 10 0.72 20.01 1.35
C LYS A 10 1.34 18.65 1.01
N TYR A 11 0.52 17.70 0.64
CA TYR A 11 0.97 16.37 0.23
C TYR A 11 1.81 16.40 -1.04
N GLN A 12 1.41 17.20 -2.04
CA GLN A 12 2.21 17.39 -3.25
C GLN A 12 3.60 17.96 -2.95
N GLN A 13 3.70 18.90 -2.01
CA GLN A 13 4.99 19.46 -1.59
C GLN A 13 5.89 18.42 -0.93
N TYR A 14 5.36 17.57 -0.04
CA TYR A 14 6.12 16.48 0.59
C TYR A 14 6.53 15.42 -0.41
N SER A 15 5.67 15.09 -1.35
CA SER A 15 5.97 14.12 -2.42
C SER A 15 7.08 14.63 -3.34
N ALA A 16 7.09 15.92 -3.67
CA ALA A 16 8.13 16.54 -4.48
C ALA A 16 9.50 16.49 -3.78
N LEU A 17 9.54 16.77 -2.47
CA LEU A 17 10.76 16.67 -1.66
C LEU A 17 11.27 15.23 -1.59
N ASP A 18 10.40 14.29 -1.33
CA ASP A 18 10.71 12.86 -1.25
C ASP A 18 11.29 12.34 -2.57
N LEU A 19 10.68 12.71 -3.70
CA LEU A 19 11.18 12.35 -5.03
C LEU A 19 12.51 13.01 -5.36
N THR A 20 12.76 14.23 -4.91
CA THR A 20 14.06 14.90 -5.06
C THR A 20 15.16 14.12 -4.36
N ILE A 21 14.89 13.64 -3.15
CA ILE A 21 15.81 12.79 -2.39
C ILE A 21 16.01 11.46 -3.10
N PHE A 22 14.93 10.82 -3.55
CA PHE A 22 15.00 9.56 -4.28
C PHE A 22 15.83 9.68 -5.56
N LYS A 23 15.66 10.76 -6.35
CA LYS A 23 16.42 11.00 -7.58
C LYS A 23 17.94 11.08 -7.31
N LYS A 24 18.34 11.69 -6.19
CA LYS A 24 19.76 11.73 -5.76
C LYS A 24 20.28 10.34 -5.42
N ILE A 25 19.52 9.55 -4.69
CA ILE A 25 19.86 8.17 -4.35
C ILE A 25 19.96 7.32 -5.62
N ALA A 26 18.99 7.47 -6.52
CA ALA A 26 18.96 6.75 -7.79
C ALA A 26 20.15 7.07 -8.68
N ASP A 27 20.55 8.32 -8.76
CA ASP A 27 21.76 8.74 -9.50
C ASP A 27 23.01 8.12 -8.90
N THR A 28 23.16 8.18 -7.59
CA THR A 28 24.32 7.61 -6.86
C THR A 28 24.43 6.09 -7.03
N LEU A 29 23.31 5.38 -7.03
CA LEU A 29 23.25 3.92 -7.13
C LEU A 29 23.03 3.42 -8.55
N SER A 30 22.97 4.30 -9.54
CA SER A 30 22.67 3.96 -10.94
C SER A 30 21.34 3.21 -11.12
N ILE A 31 20.32 3.60 -10.35
CA ILE A 31 18.96 3.04 -10.48
C ILE A 31 18.31 3.60 -11.74
N THR A 32 17.83 2.73 -12.62
CA THR A 32 17.20 3.08 -13.89
C THR A 32 15.71 2.77 -13.95
N CYS A 33 15.19 2.03 -12.97
CA CYS A 33 13.81 1.61 -12.94
C CYS A 33 13.29 1.55 -11.50
N ARG A 34 12.04 1.94 -11.30
CA ARG A 34 11.32 1.80 -10.03
C ARG A 34 9.99 1.11 -10.26
N TYR A 35 9.72 0.06 -9.49
CA TYR A 35 8.44 -0.61 -9.48
C TYR A 35 7.60 -0.09 -8.31
N VAL A 36 6.33 0.18 -8.58
CA VAL A 36 5.36 0.62 -7.58
C VAL A 36 4.09 -0.21 -7.69
N GLY A 37 3.47 -0.52 -6.56
CA GLY A 37 2.19 -1.24 -6.57
C GLY A 37 1.03 -0.31 -6.92
N GLU A 38 0.09 -0.81 -7.71
CA GLU A 38 -1.18 -0.14 -7.92
C GLU A 38 -1.91 0.08 -6.57
N GLU A 39 -2.48 1.27 -6.36
CA GLU A 39 -3.19 1.63 -5.13
C GLU A 39 -4.64 2.08 -5.42
N PRO A 40 -5.57 1.14 -5.58
CA PRO A 40 -6.96 1.48 -5.89
C PRO A 40 -7.73 2.05 -4.69
N ASN A 41 -7.28 1.80 -3.47
CA ASN A 41 -8.01 2.15 -2.24
C ASN A 41 -7.45 3.36 -1.49
N SER A 42 -6.23 3.80 -1.78
CA SER A 42 -5.59 4.94 -1.13
C SER A 42 -5.44 6.10 -2.11
N GLN A 43 -6.21 7.17 -1.89
CA GLN A 43 -6.08 8.40 -2.70
C GLN A 43 -4.69 9.01 -2.58
N VAL A 44 -4.11 8.96 -1.39
CA VAL A 44 -2.79 9.53 -1.10
C VAL A 44 -1.70 8.77 -1.84
N THR A 45 -1.66 7.45 -1.73
CA THR A 45 -0.67 6.63 -2.41
C THR A 45 -0.90 6.59 -3.92
N GLY A 46 -2.17 6.61 -4.37
CA GLY A 46 -2.51 6.70 -5.79
C GLY A 46 -2.03 8.01 -6.40
N LEU A 47 -2.17 9.14 -5.70
CA LEU A 47 -1.65 10.44 -6.13
C LEU A 47 -0.11 10.42 -6.20
N TYR A 48 0.55 9.82 -5.22
CA TYR A 48 2.00 9.67 -5.21
C TYR A 48 2.49 8.86 -6.42
N ASN A 49 1.81 7.76 -6.75
CA ASN A 49 2.10 6.97 -7.94
C ASN A 49 1.97 7.79 -9.23
N GLN A 50 0.94 8.63 -9.34
CA GLN A 50 0.76 9.53 -10.50
C GLN A 50 1.90 10.54 -10.61
N ILE A 51 2.34 11.11 -9.50
CA ILE A 51 3.46 12.05 -9.47
C ILE A 51 4.75 11.33 -9.90
N MET A 52 5.01 10.12 -9.42
CA MET A 52 6.16 9.33 -9.82
C MET A 52 6.15 8.99 -11.31
N LEU A 53 5.00 8.61 -11.86
CA LEU A 53 4.84 8.32 -13.29
C LEU A 53 5.16 9.52 -14.18
N LYS A 54 4.95 10.73 -13.67
CA LYS A 54 5.27 11.97 -14.37
C LYS A 54 6.74 12.40 -14.18
N GLU A 55 7.22 12.37 -12.94
CA GLU A 55 8.49 12.96 -12.55
C GLU A 55 9.71 12.06 -12.80
N LEU A 56 9.58 10.75 -12.59
CA LEU A 56 10.71 9.83 -12.69
C LEU A 56 11.21 9.65 -14.12
N PRO A 57 10.37 9.53 -15.15
CA PRO A 57 10.85 9.45 -16.56
C PRO A 57 11.65 10.68 -16.97
N ASP A 58 11.30 11.87 -16.51
CA ASP A 58 12.04 13.10 -16.78
C ASP A 58 13.46 13.09 -16.18
N ALA A 59 13.66 12.28 -15.14
CA ALA A 59 14.97 12.05 -14.52
C ALA A 59 15.71 10.81 -15.08
N GLY A 60 15.22 10.18 -16.15
CA GLY A 60 15.79 8.99 -16.76
C GLY A 60 15.52 7.69 -15.97
N ILE A 61 14.49 7.68 -15.10
CA ILE A 61 14.10 6.53 -14.30
C ILE A 61 12.75 6.03 -14.79
N ASP A 62 12.67 4.79 -15.29
CA ASP A 62 11.40 4.18 -15.66
C ASP A 62 10.57 3.91 -14.39
N CYS A 63 9.31 4.29 -14.40
CA CYS A 63 8.36 3.99 -13.32
C CYS A 63 7.33 2.98 -13.83
N ILE A 64 7.31 1.81 -13.25
CA ILE A 64 6.43 0.71 -13.66
C ILE A 64 5.44 0.42 -12.55
N VAL A 65 4.14 0.58 -12.85
CA VAL A 65 3.06 0.23 -11.92
C VAL A 65 2.74 -1.25 -12.07
N VAL A 66 2.93 -2.00 -11.00
CA VAL A 66 2.58 -3.42 -10.93
C VAL A 66 1.12 -3.53 -10.53
N PRO A 67 0.27 -4.18 -11.35
CA PRO A 67 -1.13 -4.37 -11.01
C PRO A 67 -1.28 -5.13 -9.69
N ARG A 68 -2.25 -4.72 -8.87
CA ARG A 68 -2.54 -5.42 -7.63
C ARG A 68 -3.27 -6.72 -7.93
N LYS A 69 -2.81 -7.80 -7.32
CA LYS A 69 -3.48 -9.10 -7.42
C LYS A 69 -4.89 -9.00 -6.83
N LYS A 70 -5.86 -9.54 -7.56
CA LYS A 70 -7.28 -9.57 -7.17
C LYS A 70 -7.74 -11.02 -7.02
N ILE A 71 -8.66 -11.23 -6.08
CA ILE A 71 -9.40 -12.49 -5.93
C ILE A 71 -10.89 -12.14 -5.97
N ASN A 72 -11.63 -12.73 -6.90
CA ASN A 72 -13.06 -12.44 -7.15
C ASN A 72 -13.32 -10.93 -7.36
N GLY A 73 -12.42 -10.25 -8.10
CA GLY A 73 -12.53 -8.82 -8.37
C GLY A 73 -12.11 -7.90 -7.21
N ILE A 74 -11.77 -8.44 -6.05
CA ILE A 74 -11.37 -7.69 -4.86
C ILE A 74 -9.85 -7.62 -4.77
N PRO A 75 -9.24 -6.42 -4.73
CA PRO A 75 -7.81 -6.30 -4.56
C PRO A 75 -7.34 -6.86 -3.21
N ILE A 76 -6.24 -7.63 -3.22
CA ILE A 76 -5.61 -8.09 -1.98
C ILE A 76 -4.91 -6.89 -1.34
N SER A 77 -5.30 -6.57 -0.12
CA SER A 77 -4.68 -5.50 0.67
C SER A 77 -4.60 -5.91 2.14
N ALA A 78 -3.71 -5.28 2.89
CA ALA A 78 -3.61 -5.51 4.33
C ALA A 78 -4.92 -5.18 5.07
N SER A 79 -5.65 -4.17 4.62
CA SER A 79 -6.96 -3.82 5.18
C SER A 79 -8.00 -4.91 4.94
N THR A 80 -8.04 -5.50 3.73
CA THR A 80 -8.94 -6.62 3.43
C THR A 80 -8.60 -7.83 4.30
N VAL A 81 -7.32 -8.14 4.46
CA VAL A 81 -6.87 -9.23 5.34
C VAL A 81 -7.33 -9.00 6.79
N ARG A 82 -7.14 -7.79 7.31
CA ARG A 82 -7.61 -7.44 8.67
C ARG A 82 -9.13 -7.55 8.83
N GLN A 83 -9.90 -7.17 7.80
CA GLN A 83 -11.36 -7.33 7.81
C GLN A 83 -11.79 -8.80 7.92
N TYR A 84 -11.15 -9.70 7.18
CA TYR A 84 -11.43 -11.13 7.29
C TYR A 84 -11.07 -11.68 8.67
N ILE A 85 -9.97 -11.22 9.26
CA ILE A 85 -9.59 -11.58 10.63
C ILE A 85 -10.63 -11.09 11.64
N GLN A 86 -11.11 -9.84 11.52
CA GLN A 86 -12.17 -9.30 12.38
C GLN A 86 -13.45 -10.10 12.32
N LYS A 87 -13.82 -10.57 11.13
CA LYS A 87 -15.00 -11.41 10.90
C LYS A 87 -14.76 -12.89 11.24
N LYS A 88 -13.55 -13.24 11.67
CA LYS A 88 -13.12 -14.63 11.92
C LYS A 88 -13.33 -15.57 10.73
N ASN A 89 -13.25 -15.02 9.52
CA ASN A 89 -13.40 -15.74 8.26
C ASN A 89 -12.03 -16.24 7.76
N PHE A 90 -11.49 -17.27 8.43
CA PHE A 90 -10.18 -17.82 8.11
C PHE A 90 -10.18 -18.68 6.83
N ASP A 91 -11.30 -19.22 6.43
CA ASP A 91 -11.42 -19.99 5.17
C ASP A 91 -11.14 -19.08 3.95
N ASP A 92 -11.79 -17.94 3.89
CA ASP A 92 -11.57 -16.96 2.82
C ASP A 92 -10.23 -16.22 2.98
N LEU A 93 -9.76 -16.02 4.21
CA LEU A 93 -8.43 -15.49 4.48
C LEU A 93 -7.34 -16.34 3.81
N GLY A 94 -7.45 -17.67 3.89
CA GLY A 94 -6.52 -18.60 3.27
C GLY A 94 -6.41 -18.47 1.75
N LYS A 95 -7.41 -17.89 1.09
CA LYS A 95 -7.38 -17.58 -0.36
C LYS A 95 -6.59 -16.30 -0.67
N LEU A 96 -6.44 -15.41 0.29
CA LEU A 96 -5.81 -14.09 0.12
C LEU A 96 -4.34 -14.08 0.49
N VAL A 97 -3.90 -14.94 1.40
CA VAL A 97 -2.56 -14.91 1.98
C VAL A 97 -1.79 -16.20 1.68
N PRO A 98 -0.44 -16.16 1.70
CA PRO A 98 0.37 -17.38 1.60
C PRO A 98 0.07 -18.36 2.75
N THR A 99 0.31 -19.65 2.49
CA THR A 99 0.09 -20.72 3.49
C THR A 99 0.86 -20.46 4.78
N SER A 100 2.07 -19.93 4.71
CA SER A 100 2.87 -19.57 5.89
C SER A 100 2.21 -18.51 6.76
N THR A 101 1.60 -17.50 6.12
CA THR A 101 0.85 -16.43 6.81
C THR A 101 -0.41 -16.99 7.47
N LEU A 102 -1.16 -17.83 6.75
CA LEU A 102 -2.35 -18.50 7.31
C LEU A 102 -1.99 -19.33 8.54
N ARG A 103 -0.94 -20.14 8.46
CA ARG A 103 -0.45 -20.95 9.60
C ARG A 103 -0.08 -20.09 10.80
N TYR A 104 0.52 -18.92 10.57
CA TYR A 104 0.82 -17.98 11.65
C TYR A 104 -0.46 -17.53 12.36
N PHE A 105 -1.49 -17.12 11.63
CA PHE A 105 -2.76 -16.68 12.21
C PHE A 105 -3.56 -17.81 12.87
N GLU A 106 -3.33 -19.05 12.50
CA GLU A 106 -3.90 -20.23 13.15
C GLU A 106 -3.13 -20.65 14.40
N SER A 107 -1.93 -20.11 14.62
CA SER A 107 -1.09 -20.43 15.77
C SER A 107 -1.42 -19.59 16.99
N SER A 108 -1.05 -20.09 18.16
CA SER A 108 -1.18 -19.36 19.43
C SER A 108 -0.33 -18.08 19.48
N ALA A 109 0.73 -17.99 18.70
CA ALA A 109 1.58 -16.82 18.63
C ALA A 109 0.85 -15.57 18.09
N ALA A 110 -0.19 -15.75 17.29
CA ALA A 110 -0.97 -14.66 16.72
C ALA A 110 -2.12 -14.17 17.62
N ALA A 111 -2.39 -14.80 18.75
CA ALA A 111 -3.57 -14.55 19.58
C ALA A 111 -3.72 -13.07 19.99
N LEU A 112 -2.65 -12.42 20.44
CA LEU A 112 -2.67 -10.99 20.82
C LEU A 112 -2.90 -10.07 19.64
N ILE A 113 -2.34 -10.39 18.48
CA ILE A 113 -2.52 -9.60 17.25
C ILE A 113 -3.95 -9.71 16.76
N ILE A 114 -4.51 -10.91 16.74
CA ILE A 114 -5.91 -11.15 16.39
C ILE A 114 -6.85 -10.39 17.32
N GLU A 115 -6.61 -10.41 18.62
CA GLU A 115 -7.39 -9.66 19.60
C GLU A 115 -7.35 -8.17 19.33
N ARG A 116 -6.19 -7.59 19.05
CA ARG A 116 -6.05 -6.16 18.70
C ARG A 116 -6.82 -5.81 17.44
N ILE A 117 -6.73 -6.65 16.41
CA ILE A 117 -7.46 -6.44 15.15
C ILE A 117 -8.97 -6.51 15.39
N CYS A 118 -9.45 -7.48 16.16
CA CYS A 118 -10.87 -7.64 16.47
C CYS A 118 -11.44 -6.48 17.30
N ASN A 119 -10.62 -5.88 18.16
CA ASN A 119 -11.02 -4.74 19.00
C ASN A 119 -10.90 -3.38 18.31
N THR A 120 -10.38 -3.33 17.08
CA THR A 120 -10.31 -2.11 16.29
C THR A 120 -11.67 -1.86 15.63
N GLU A 121 -12.32 -0.72 15.95
CA GLU A 121 -13.66 -0.38 15.44
C GLU A 121 -13.66 -0.17 13.92
N ASN A 122 -12.58 0.40 13.38
CA ASN A 122 -12.44 0.67 11.95
C ASN A 122 -11.09 0.18 11.43
N VAL A 123 -11.11 -0.54 10.31
CA VAL A 123 -9.90 -0.89 9.57
C VAL A 123 -9.45 0.32 8.76
N VAL A 124 -8.27 0.86 9.11
CA VAL A 124 -7.73 2.05 8.46
C VAL A 124 -7.01 1.67 7.17
N HIS A 125 -7.31 2.41 6.10
CA HIS A 125 -6.57 2.38 4.83
C HIS A 125 -5.53 3.51 4.84
N TYR A 126 -4.29 3.14 4.77
CA TYR A 126 -3.18 4.09 4.65
C TYR A 126 -2.79 4.32 3.19
#